data_c2d2264933a669c5565c4714a526da61
#
_entry.id   c2d2264933a669c5565c4714a526da61
#
_cell.length_a   1.000
_cell.length_b   1.000
_cell.length_c   1.000
_cell.angle_alpha   90.00
_cell.angle_beta   90.00
_cell.angle_gamma   90.00
#
_symmetry.space_group_name_H-M   'P 1'
#
loop_
_entity.id
_entity.type
_entity.pdbx_description
1 polymer ?
#
loop_
_entity_poly.entity_id
_entity_poly.type
_entity_poly.pdbx_seq_one_letter_code
_entity_poly.pdbx_strand_id
1 'polypeptide(L)'
;SVTLQPDMELVGVFSRRKGIKTVSGVPAYTMDEMLDFKGKIDVMILCGGSATDLIEQTPAVAAHFTCIDSFDTHPRITEHFNNVDKAAKAAGTAALISCGWDPGMFSLQRVFAEAILPQGKSYTFWGRGVSQGHSDAIRRIDGVVDARQYTVPKDRYLNAIRNGEMPEVTGQEAHLRDCYVVAAEGADKARIENEIKTMKNYFVGYETVVHFISQE
;
A
#
# COMPACT_ATOMS: atom_id res chain seq x y z
N SER A 1 -10.77 -5.01 12.66
CA SER A 1 -9.76 -4.30 13.44
C SER A 1 -9.33 -5.15 14.65
N VAL A 2 -8.21 -4.81 15.29
CA VAL A 2 -7.68 -5.52 16.48
C VAL A 2 -8.75 -5.63 17.57
N THR A 3 -9.51 -4.58 17.81
CA THR A 3 -10.58 -4.54 18.84
C THR A 3 -11.75 -5.51 18.62
N LEU A 4 -11.83 -6.15 17.47
CA LEU A 4 -12.86 -7.17 17.15
C LEU A 4 -12.35 -8.60 17.32
N GLN A 5 -11.06 -8.76 17.65
CA GLN A 5 -10.47 -10.07 17.84
C GLN A 5 -10.54 -10.46 19.32
N PRO A 6 -11.03 -11.66 19.65
CA PRO A 6 -11.25 -12.06 21.05
C PRO A 6 -9.94 -12.38 21.80
N ASP A 7 -8.85 -12.59 21.07
CA ASP A 7 -7.52 -12.96 21.55
C ASP A 7 -6.51 -11.81 21.48
N MET A 8 -6.97 -10.57 21.19
CA MET A 8 -6.13 -9.40 21.05
C MET A 8 -6.61 -8.24 21.92
N GLU A 9 -5.68 -7.52 22.53
CA GLU A 9 -5.90 -6.28 23.24
C GLU A 9 -5.17 -5.13 22.53
N LEU A 10 -5.88 -4.05 22.20
CA LEU A 10 -5.28 -2.85 21.64
C LEU A 10 -4.82 -1.94 22.80
N VAL A 11 -3.54 -2.01 23.13
CA VAL A 11 -2.92 -1.27 24.23
C VAL A 11 -2.92 0.24 23.97
N GLY A 12 -2.67 0.66 22.75
CA GLY A 12 -2.62 2.07 22.39
C GLY A 12 -2.28 2.32 20.93
N VAL A 13 -2.31 3.59 20.54
CA VAL A 13 -1.92 4.09 19.22
C VAL A 13 -0.74 5.04 19.37
N PHE A 14 0.36 4.76 18.69
CA PHE A 14 1.54 5.62 18.67
C PHE A 14 1.52 6.51 17.43
N SER A 15 1.71 7.83 17.64
CA SER A 15 1.59 8.81 16.56
C SER A 15 2.70 9.86 16.62
N ARG A 16 3.16 10.31 15.45
CA ARG A 16 4.05 11.47 15.32
C ARG A 16 3.32 12.81 15.56
N ARG A 17 1.97 12.80 15.51
CA ARG A 17 1.16 13.99 15.77
C ARG A 17 1.13 14.27 17.26
N LYS A 18 1.55 15.46 17.65
CA LYS A 18 1.52 15.92 19.05
C LYS A 18 0.10 16.30 19.48
N GLY A 19 -0.20 16.12 20.77
CA GLY A 19 -1.45 16.55 21.39
C GLY A 19 -2.67 15.65 21.15
N ILE A 20 -2.53 14.54 20.45
CA ILE A 20 -3.58 13.52 20.33
C ILE A 20 -3.55 12.69 21.60
N LYS A 21 -4.67 12.64 22.35
CA LYS A 21 -4.80 11.84 23.57
C LYS A 21 -5.51 10.51 23.33
N THR A 22 -6.40 10.46 22.35
CA THR A 22 -7.16 9.26 22.00
C THR A 22 -7.39 9.19 20.50
N VAL A 23 -7.46 7.97 19.97
CA VAL A 23 -7.90 7.67 18.61
C VAL A 23 -8.99 6.61 18.71
N SER A 24 -10.21 6.97 18.30
CA SER A 24 -11.38 6.07 18.40
C SER A 24 -11.57 5.47 19.80
N GLY A 25 -11.35 6.27 20.83
CA GLY A 25 -11.50 5.86 22.25
C GLY A 25 -10.32 5.09 22.84
N VAL A 26 -9.29 4.81 22.04
CA VAL A 26 -8.07 4.14 22.49
C VAL A 26 -7.00 5.18 22.86
N PRO A 27 -6.23 5.01 23.95
CA PRO A 27 -5.17 5.92 24.31
C PRO A 27 -4.17 6.12 23.18
N ALA A 28 -3.75 7.38 22.98
CA ALA A 28 -2.74 7.72 21.99
C ALA A 28 -1.51 8.32 22.67
N TYR A 29 -0.36 7.87 22.23
CA TYR A 29 0.96 8.21 22.73
C TYR A 29 1.82 8.80 21.61
N THR A 30 2.85 9.51 21.97
CA THR A 30 3.88 9.95 21.03
C THR A 30 4.82 8.80 20.68
N MET A 31 5.56 8.93 19.58
CA MET A 31 6.59 7.93 19.24
C MET A 31 7.71 7.87 20.27
N ASP A 32 7.99 8.97 20.97
CA ASP A 32 9.02 9.02 22.02
C ASP A 32 8.63 8.18 23.25
N GLU A 33 7.33 8.08 23.55
CA GLU A 33 6.80 7.27 24.65
C GLU A 33 6.77 5.76 24.33
N MET A 34 7.03 5.38 23.08
CA MET A 34 6.95 3.98 22.64
C MET A 34 7.83 3.05 23.50
N LEU A 35 9.03 3.49 23.85
CA LEU A 35 9.98 2.67 24.61
C LEU A 35 9.53 2.36 26.05
N ASP A 36 8.63 3.17 26.64
CA ASP A 36 8.05 2.93 27.97
C ASP A 36 7.12 1.69 27.98
N PHE A 37 6.75 1.22 26.80
CA PHE A 37 5.92 0.03 26.60
C PHE A 37 6.72 -1.24 26.32
N LYS A 38 8.04 -1.19 26.36
CA LYS A 38 8.88 -2.37 26.19
C LYS A 38 8.55 -3.43 27.22
N GLY A 39 8.27 -4.65 26.77
CA GLY A 39 7.82 -5.76 27.62
C GLY A 39 6.33 -5.71 28.02
N LYS A 40 5.57 -4.72 27.53
CA LYS A 40 4.11 -4.60 27.73
C LYS A 40 3.31 -4.80 26.46
N ILE A 41 3.98 -4.82 25.31
CA ILE A 41 3.38 -5.01 23.98
C ILE A 41 4.07 -6.21 23.34
N ASP A 42 3.27 -7.17 22.90
CA ASP A 42 3.76 -8.36 22.20
C ASP A 42 4.11 -8.06 20.75
N VAL A 43 3.30 -7.23 20.07
CA VAL A 43 3.47 -6.93 18.65
C VAL A 43 3.07 -5.48 18.35
N MET A 44 3.91 -4.79 17.59
CA MET A 44 3.62 -3.47 17.02
C MET A 44 3.14 -3.61 15.58
N ILE A 45 1.97 -3.05 15.25
CA ILE A 45 1.45 -3.01 13.88
C ILE A 45 1.71 -1.61 13.30
N LEU A 46 2.54 -1.56 12.27
CA LEU A 46 2.91 -0.30 11.61
C LEU A 46 1.97 0.00 10.44
N CYS A 47 1.28 1.14 10.54
CA CYS A 47 0.29 1.60 9.55
C CYS A 47 0.76 2.85 8.78
N GLY A 48 2.07 3.08 8.73
CA GLY A 48 2.68 4.18 7.98
C GLY A 48 2.63 3.96 6.46
N GLY A 49 2.88 5.01 5.68
CA GLY A 49 2.98 4.91 4.23
C GLY A 49 4.28 4.25 3.78
N SER A 50 4.21 3.30 2.86
CA SER A 50 5.39 2.62 2.32
C SER A 50 6.41 3.56 1.68
N ALA A 51 5.92 4.55 0.93
CA ALA A 51 6.79 5.46 0.18
C ALA A 51 7.58 6.43 1.08
N THR A 52 7.06 6.73 2.28
CA THR A 52 7.57 7.82 3.13
C THR A 52 7.96 7.40 4.53
N ASP A 53 7.26 6.44 5.13
CA ASP A 53 7.36 6.18 6.56
C ASP A 53 8.03 4.83 6.87
N LEU A 54 7.50 3.73 6.32
CA LEU A 54 7.85 2.38 6.75
C LEU A 54 9.31 2.02 6.51
N ILE A 55 9.95 2.59 5.49
CA ILE A 55 11.36 2.33 5.18
C ILE A 55 12.31 2.67 6.36
N GLU A 56 11.94 3.67 7.15
CA GLU A 56 12.68 4.10 8.33
C GLU A 56 12.04 3.60 9.63
N GLN A 57 10.71 3.60 9.71
CA GLN A 57 9.99 3.23 10.92
C GLN A 57 10.14 1.75 11.26
N THR A 58 10.01 0.86 10.26
CA THR A 58 10.03 -0.58 10.55
C THR A 58 11.37 -1.03 11.15
N PRO A 59 12.55 -0.70 10.60
CA PRO A 59 13.81 -1.04 11.24
C PRO A 59 13.97 -0.42 12.65
N ALA A 60 13.52 0.84 12.83
CA ALA A 60 13.60 1.51 14.12
C ALA A 60 12.73 0.83 15.20
N VAL A 61 11.51 0.39 14.84
CA VAL A 61 10.63 -0.35 15.75
C VAL A 61 11.14 -1.78 15.98
N ALA A 62 11.61 -2.46 14.92
CA ALA A 62 12.16 -3.82 15.02
C ALA A 62 13.38 -3.91 15.97
N ALA A 63 14.11 -2.81 16.14
CA ALA A 63 15.20 -2.74 17.13
C ALA A 63 14.73 -2.83 18.60
N HIS A 64 13.42 -2.81 18.87
CA HIS A 64 12.88 -2.79 20.22
C HIS A 64 11.68 -3.72 20.42
N PHE A 65 10.90 -3.99 19.39
CA PHE A 65 9.65 -4.74 19.44
C PHE A 65 9.54 -5.74 18.28
N THR A 66 8.87 -6.84 18.52
CA THR A 66 8.31 -7.64 17.42
C THR A 66 7.29 -6.79 16.68
N CYS A 67 7.33 -6.77 15.34
CA CYS A 67 6.49 -5.88 14.56
C CYS A 67 5.99 -6.48 13.25
N ILE A 68 4.92 -5.86 12.73
CA ILE A 68 4.34 -6.20 11.43
C ILE A 68 4.17 -4.92 10.63
N ASP A 69 4.52 -4.94 9.35
CA ASP A 69 4.24 -3.85 8.43
C ASP A 69 3.53 -4.31 7.15
N SER A 70 3.05 -3.34 6.39
CA SER A 70 2.42 -3.54 5.08
C SER A 70 3.21 -2.86 3.96
N PHE A 71 4.55 -2.88 4.05
CA PHE A 71 5.42 -2.25 3.04
C PHE A 71 5.16 -2.81 1.64
N ASP A 72 4.84 -1.95 0.67
CA ASP A 72 4.41 -2.35 -0.68
C ASP A 72 5.20 -1.66 -1.83
N THR A 73 6.29 -0.98 -1.52
CA THR A 73 7.16 -0.42 -2.56
C THR A 73 8.01 -1.53 -3.18
N HIS A 74 7.43 -2.28 -4.12
CA HIS A 74 7.98 -3.50 -4.70
C HIS A 74 9.47 -3.44 -5.05
N PRO A 75 9.99 -2.42 -5.75
CA PRO A 75 11.42 -2.37 -6.11
C PRO A 75 12.36 -2.28 -4.91
N ARG A 76 11.85 -1.91 -3.73
CA ARG A 76 12.64 -1.71 -2.50
C ARG A 76 12.40 -2.78 -1.43
N ILE A 77 11.62 -3.82 -1.71
CA ILE A 77 11.31 -4.86 -0.71
C ILE A 77 12.58 -5.55 -0.22
N THR A 78 13.52 -5.88 -1.10
CA THR A 78 14.79 -6.53 -0.71
C THR A 78 15.63 -5.63 0.18
N GLU A 79 15.72 -4.34 -0.13
CA GLU A 79 16.41 -3.35 0.70
C GLU A 79 15.75 -3.26 2.08
N HIS A 80 14.44 -3.13 2.10
CA HIS A 80 13.67 -3.05 3.33
C HIS A 80 13.84 -4.30 4.20
N PHE A 81 13.72 -5.49 3.60
CA PHE A 81 13.97 -6.76 4.26
C PHE A 81 15.34 -6.78 4.96
N ASN A 82 16.41 -6.44 4.24
CA ASN A 82 17.75 -6.48 4.78
C ASN A 82 17.95 -5.53 5.97
N ASN A 83 17.35 -4.33 5.90
CA ASN A 83 17.44 -3.34 6.97
C ASN A 83 16.67 -3.81 8.22
N VAL A 84 15.46 -4.34 8.04
CA VAL A 84 14.62 -4.85 9.14
C VAL A 84 15.23 -6.10 9.76
N ASP A 85 15.70 -7.05 8.94
CA ASP A 85 16.35 -8.29 9.39
C ASP A 85 17.57 -7.98 10.28
N LYS A 86 18.42 -7.05 9.83
CA LYS A 86 19.57 -6.60 10.60
C LYS A 86 19.18 -6.04 11.97
N ALA A 87 18.15 -5.19 12.00
CA ALA A 87 17.68 -4.56 13.25
C ALA A 87 17.07 -5.59 14.19
N ALA A 88 16.17 -6.45 13.68
CA ALA A 88 15.52 -7.48 14.46
C ALA A 88 16.50 -8.52 15.03
N LYS A 89 17.45 -9.00 14.21
CA LYS A 89 18.51 -9.92 14.68
C LYS A 89 19.36 -9.32 15.78
N ALA A 90 19.75 -8.05 15.66
CA ALA A 90 20.53 -7.36 16.69
C ALA A 90 19.79 -7.22 18.02
N ALA A 91 18.46 -7.08 17.98
CA ALA A 91 17.60 -6.90 19.15
C ALA A 91 17.01 -8.20 19.71
N GLY A 92 17.09 -9.33 18.97
CA GLY A 92 16.43 -10.58 19.33
C GLY A 92 14.90 -10.52 19.18
N THR A 93 14.39 -9.64 18.32
CA THR A 93 12.97 -9.49 17.98
C THR A 93 12.62 -10.23 16.69
N ALA A 94 11.34 -10.26 16.32
CA ALA A 94 10.87 -10.76 15.05
C ALA A 94 10.16 -9.65 14.27
N ALA A 95 10.21 -9.72 12.94
CA ALA A 95 9.46 -8.80 12.09
C ALA A 95 8.83 -9.53 10.91
N LEU A 96 7.55 -9.24 10.65
CA LEU A 96 6.83 -9.68 9.45
C LEU A 96 6.61 -8.46 8.57
N ILE A 97 7.30 -8.38 7.45
CA ILE A 97 7.18 -7.26 6.52
C ILE A 97 6.23 -7.58 5.36
N SER A 98 5.76 -6.54 4.69
CA SER A 98 4.97 -6.66 3.46
C SER A 98 3.69 -7.50 3.64
N CYS A 99 3.06 -7.38 4.81
CA CYS A 99 1.87 -8.14 5.18
C CYS A 99 0.60 -7.42 4.69
N GLY A 100 0.30 -7.56 3.40
CA GLY A 100 -0.86 -6.95 2.76
C GLY A 100 -1.55 -7.89 1.77
N TRP A 101 -2.18 -7.33 0.74
CA TRP A 101 -2.75 -8.08 -0.36
C TRP A 101 -1.70 -8.47 -1.38
N ASP A 102 -0.95 -7.50 -1.91
CA ASP A 102 0.13 -7.71 -2.85
C ASP A 102 1.19 -6.60 -2.68
N PRO A 103 2.29 -6.89 -2.03
CA PRO A 103 2.72 -8.19 -1.50
C PRO A 103 1.90 -8.67 -0.29
N GLY A 104 1.86 -9.99 -0.09
CA GLY A 104 1.17 -10.64 1.01
C GLY A 104 0.31 -11.83 0.56
N MET A 105 -1.02 -11.74 0.75
CA MET A 105 -1.95 -12.83 0.49
C MET A 105 -1.87 -13.35 -0.96
N PHE A 106 -1.81 -12.48 -1.95
CA PHE A 106 -1.72 -12.89 -3.35
C PHE A 106 -0.37 -13.50 -3.69
N SER A 107 0.69 -13.10 -3.01
CA SER A 107 2.01 -13.74 -3.16
C SER A 107 1.95 -15.20 -2.73
N LEU A 108 1.32 -15.50 -1.58
CA LEU A 108 1.10 -16.87 -1.12
C LEU A 108 0.22 -17.66 -2.07
N GLN A 109 -0.88 -17.07 -2.55
CA GLN A 109 -1.80 -17.72 -3.49
C GLN A 109 -1.09 -18.07 -4.81
N ARG A 110 -0.19 -17.22 -5.33
CA ARG A 110 0.60 -17.54 -6.52
C ARG A 110 1.53 -18.74 -6.29
N VAL A 111 2.23 -18.78 -5.16
CA VAL A 111 3.09 -19.93 -4.81
C VAL A 111 2.27 -21.23 -4.70
N PHE A 112 1.11 -21.17 -4.07
CA PHE A 112 0.19 -22.31 -4.00
C PHE A 112 -0.29 -22.75 -5.39
N ALA A 113 -0.71 -21.81 -6.23
CA ALA A 113 -1.16 -22.10 -7.59
C ALA A 113 -0.06 -22.77 -8.42
N GLU A 114 1.17 -22.29 -8.34
CA GLU A 114 2.34 -22.87 -9.03
C GLU A 114 2.67 -24.27 -8.52
N ALA A 115 2.51 -24.53 -7.22
CA ALA A 115 2.72 -25.86 -6.65
C ALA A 115 1.67 -26.90 -7.12
N ILE A 116 0.42 -26.45 -7.30
CA ILE A 116 -0.70 -27.32 -7.75
C ILE A 116 -0.72 -27.47 -9.28
N LEU A 117 -0.41 -26.40 -9.99
CA LEU A 117 -0.44 -26.30 -11.46
C LEU A 117 0.93 -25.85 -11.99
N PRO A 118 1.97 -26.70 -11.94
CA PRO A 118 3.34 -26.26 -12.25
C PRO A 118 3.58 -25.82 -13.69
N GLN A 119 2.67 -26.13 -14.61
CA GLN A 119 2.68 -25.68 -16.00
C GLN A 119 1.70 -24.52 -16.26
N GLY A 120 0.99 -24.07 -15.24
CA GLY A 120 0.07 -22.95 -15.32
C GLY A 120 0.79 -21.60 -15.32
N LYS A 121 0.07 -20.56 -15.71
CA LYS A 121 0.50 -19.15 -15.55
C LYS A 121 -0.38 -18.44 -14.56
N SER A 122 0.23 -17.67 -13.68
CA SER A 122 -0.48 -16.82 -12.73
C SER A 122 -0.80 -15.45 -13.34
N TYR A 123 -2.06 -15.07 -13.29
CA TYR A 123 -2.51 -13.75 -13.71
C TYR A 123 -3.20 -13.06 -12.54
N THR A 124 -2.80 -11.82 -12.25
CA THR A 124 -3.43 -11.02 -11.19
C THR A 124 -4.19 -9.86 -11.82
N PHE A 125 -5.48 -9.80 -11.57
CA PHE A 125 -6.34 -8.71 -11.99
C PHE A 125 -6.92 -8.01 -10.75
N TRP A 126 -6.70 -6.70 -10.70
CA TRP A 126 -7.36 -5.84 -9.73
C TRP A 126 -8.77 -5.53 -10.21
N GLY A 127 -9.77 -5.76 -9.38
CA GLY A 127 -11.15 -5.42 -9.69
C GLY A 127 -11.34 -3.89 -9.80
N ARG A 128 -12.50 -3.48 -10.30
CA ARG A 128 -12.88 -2.06 -10.36
C ARG A 128 -13.01 -1.50 -8.96
N GLY A 129 -11.95 -0.93 -8.45
CA GLY A 129 -11.90 -0.37 -7.11
C GLY A 129 -11.04 0.88 -7.03
N VAL A 130 -11.35 1.71 -6.05
CA VAL A 130 -10.57 2.92 -5.75
C VAL A 130 -9.23 2.51 -5.19
N SER A 131 -8.15 2.97 -5.80
CA SER A 131 -6.81 2.89 -5.23
C SER A 131 -6.54 4.11 -4.36
N GLN A 132 -6.47 3.91 -3.05
CA GLN A 132 -6.25 5.01 -2.10
C GLN A 132 -4.89 5.66 -2.30
N GLY A 133 -3.83 4.86 -2.45
CA GLY A 133 -2.46 5.38 -2.65
C GLY A 133 -2.31 6.19 -3.94
N HIS A 134 -2.89 5.72 -5.06
CA HIS A 134 -2.87 6.46 -6.32
C HIS A 134 -3.73 7.73 -6.26
N SER A 135 -4.91 7.65 -5.65
CA SER A 135 -5.76 8.81 -5.43
C SER A 135 -5.07 9.88 -4.58
N ASP A 136 -4.38 9.46 -3.51
CA ASP A 136 -3.63 10.36 -2.65
C ASP A 136 -2.43 11.00 -3.39
N ALA A 137 -1.74 10.25 -4.22
CA ALA A 137 -0.66 10.78 -5.05
C ALA A 137 -1.14 11.88 -6.02
N ILE A 138 -2.32 11.69 -6.64
CA ILE A 138 -2.92 12.72 -7.50
C ILE A 138 -3.31 13.96 -6.70
N ARG A 139 -3.90 13.78 -5.50
CA ARG A 139 -4.30 14.91 -4.63
C ARG A 139 -3.14 15.79 -4.18
N ARG A 140 -1.91 15.31 -4.25
CA ARG A 140 -0.70 16.09 -3.91
C ARG A 140 -0.19 16.95 -5.05
N ILE A 141 -0.75 16.83 -6.25
CA ILE A 141 -0.39 17.69 -7.39
C ILE A 141 -0.98 19.08 -7.14
N ASP A 142 -0.16 20.10 -7.31
CA ASP A 142 -0.60 21.49 -7.18
C ASP A 142 -1.79 21.80 -8.12
N GLY A 143 -2.81 22.49 -7.61
CA GLY A 143 -4.05 22.78 -8.34
C GLY A 143 -5.06 21.63 -8.37
N VAL A 144 -4.82 20.50 -7.69
CA VAL A 144 -5.83 19.44 -7.49
C VAL A 144 -6.51 19.62 -6.14
N VAL A 145 -7.85 19.66 -6.15
CA VAL A 145 -8.69 19.79 -4.94
C VAL A 145 -9.07 18.42 -4.39
N ASP A 146 -9.50 17.50 -5.24
CA ASP A 146 -9.76 16.09 -4.90
C ASP A 146 -9.53 15.19 -6.11
N ALA A 147 -9.30 13.91 -5.86
CA ALA A 147 -9.15 12.92 -6.91
C ALA A 147 -9.54 11.51 -6.44
N ARG A 148 -10.05 10.72 -7.38
CA ARG A 148 -10.26 9.28 -7.25
C ARG A 148 -9.67 8.58 -8.45
N GLN A 149 -8.88 7.56 -8.18
CA GLN A 149 -8.33 6.69 -9.23
C GLN A 149 -8.92 5.30 -9.09
N TYR A 150 -9.39 4.75 -10.20
CA TYR A 150 -9.88 3.39 -10.32
C TYR A 150 -8.93 2.57 -11.17
N THR A 151 -8.56 1.40 -10.68
CA THR A 151 -7.87 0.40 -11.50
C THR A 151 -8.92 -0.47 -12.16
N VAL A 152 -8.90 -0.55 -13.48
CA VAL A 152 -9.91 -1.24 -14.27
C VAL A 152 -9.23 -2.31 -15.13
N PRO A 153 -9.51 -3.60 -14.89
CA PRO A 153 -8.98 -4.66 -15.74
C PRO A 153 -9.59 -4.58 -17.14
N LYS A 154 -8.77 -4.84 -18.15
CA LYS A 154 -9.22 -4.84 -19.54
C LYS A 154 -9.91 -6.17 -19.89
N ASP A 155 -11.17 -6.11 -20.25
CA ASP A 155 -12.02 -7.27 -20.51
C ASP A 155 -11.43 -8.23 -21.53
N ARG A 156 -10.70 -7.73 -22.54
CA ARG A 156 -10.04 -8.58 -23.55
C ARG A 156 -9.13 -9.64 -22.93
N TYR A 157 -8.33 -9.28 -21.92
CA TYR A 157 -7.42 -10.22 -21.28
C TYR A 157 -8.15 -11.14 -20.30
N LEU A 158 -9.13 -10.60 -19.55
CA LEU A 158 -9.98 -11.41 -18.69
C LEU A 158 -10.71 -12.50 -19.47
N ASN A 159 -11.27 -12.16 -20.62
CA ASN A 159 -12.01 -13.09 -21.47
C ASN A 159 -11.08 -14.13 -22.12
N ALA A 160 -9.93 -13.72 -22.64
CA ALA A 160 -8.92 -14.62 -23.18
C ALA A 160 -8.53 -15.70 -22.16
N ILE A 161 -8.18 -15.28 -20.94
CA ILE A 161 -7.78 -16.21 -19.86
C ILE A 161 -8.93 -17.11 -19.43
N ARG A 162 -10.15 -16.59 -19.30
CA ARG A 162 -11.34 -17.40 -19.00
C ARG A 162 -11.67 -18.43 -20.07
N ASN A 163 -11.29 -18.16 -21.29
CA ASN A 163 -11.42 -19.09 -22.42
C ASN A 163 -10.26 -20.10 -22.52
N GLY A 164 -9.35 -20.11 -21.54
CA GLY A 164 -8.21 -21.03 -21.49
C GLY A 164 -6.98 -20.57 -22.27
N GLU A 165 -6.96 -19.34 -22.77
CA GLU A 165 -5.78 -18.77 -23.40
C GLU A 165 -4.75 -18.35 -22.33
N MET A 166 -3.48 -18.37 -22.68
CA MET A 166 -2.37 -17.94 -21.79
C MET A 166 -1.58 -16.79 -22.42
N PRO A 167 -2.17 -15.59 -22.56
CA PRO A 167 -1.51 -14.45 -23.19
C PRO A 167 -0.27 -14.02 -22.42
N GLU A 168 0.76 -13.58 -23.13
CA GLU A 168 1.85 -12.84 -22.53
C GLU A 168 1.37 -11.39 -22.30
N VAL A 169 1.12 -11.03 -21.05
CA VAL A 169 0.61 -9.72 -20.68
C VAL A 169 1.18 -9.30 -19.31
N THR A 170 1.65 -8.08 -19.26
CA THR A 170 2.09 -7.47 -17.98
C THR A 170 0.89 -6.91 -17.20
N GLY A 171 1.05 -6.71 -15.90
CA GLY A 171 0.03 -6.05 -15.09
C GLY A 171 -0.32 -4.63 -15.58
N GLN A 172 0.65 -3.94 -16.18
CA GLN A 172 0.45 -2.62 -16.79
C GLN A 172 -0.44 -2.68 -18.04
N GLU A 173 -0.18 -3.63 -18.92
CA GLU A 173 -0.98 -3.82 -20.14
C GLU A 173 -2.39 -4.33 -19.84
N ALA A 174 -2.53 -5.11 -18.76
CA ALA A 174 -3.79 -5.73 -18.37
C ALA A 174 -4.80 -4.74 -17.74
N HIS A 175 -4.36 -3.56 -17.33
CA HIS A 175 -5.19 -2.60 -16.61
C HIS A 175 -5.19 -1.20 -17.24
N LEU A 176 -6.30 -0.52 -17.03
CA LEU A 176 -6.48 0.92 -17.26
C LEU A 176 -6.43 1.66 -15.90
N ARG A 177 -5.81 2.82 -15.88
CA ARG A 177 -5.90 3.79 -14.78
C ARG A 177 -6.95 4.84 -15.14
N ASP A 178 -8.10 4.78 -14.51
CA ASP A 178 -9.22 5.69 -14.74
C ASP A 178 -9.28 6.70 -13.60
N CYS A 179 -8.97 7.98 -13.89
CA CYS A 179 -8.75 9.03 -12.90
C CYS A 179 -9.83 10.10 -13.01
N TYR A 180 -10.51 10.38 -11.92
CA TYR A 180 -11.48 11.47 -11.79
C TYR A 180 -10.86 12.54 -10.90
N VAL A 181 -10.71 13.75 -11.45
CA VAL A 181 -9.95 14.84 -10.83
C VAL A 181 -10.79 16.10 -10.73
N VAL A 182 -10.87 16.66 -9.55
CA VAL A 182 -11.41 17.99 -9.31
C VAL A 182 -10.24 18.97 -9.29
N ALA A 183 -10.15 19.82 -10.30
CA ALA A 183 -9.13 20.86 -10.37
C ALA A 183 -9.64 22.16 -9.74
N ALA A 184 -8.74 22.94 -9.11
CA ALA A 184 -9.04 24.26 -8.63
C ALA A 184 -9.43 25.19 -9.80
N GLU A 185 -10.16 26.25 -9.50
CA GLU A 185 -10.52 27.26 -10.50
C GLU A 185 -9.25 27.90 -11.09
N GLY A 186 -9.19 27.96 -12.40
CA GLY A 186 -8.02 28.50 -13.13
C GLY A 186 -6.79 27.60 -13.18
N ALA A 187 -6.85 26.39 -12.62
CA ALA A 187 -5.72 25.44 -12.68
C ALA A 187 -5.45 24.95 -14.10
N ASP A 188 -4.18 24.78 -14.42
CA ASP A 188 -3.72 24.23 -15.71
C ASP A 188 -4.00 22.72 -15.77
N LYS A 189 -5.15 22.36 -16.34
CA LYS A 189 -5.58 20.97 -16.50
C LYS A 189 -4.62 20.14 -17.35
N ALA A 190 -4.01 20.73 -18.38
CA ALA A 190 -3.09 20.01 -19.26
C ALA A 190 -1.79 19.64 -18.51
N ARG A 191 -1.28 20.55 -17.67
CA ARG A 191 -0.14 20.28 -16.78
C ARG A 191 -0.49 19.16 -15.78
N ILE A 192 -1.64 19.25 -15.12
CA ILE A 192 -2.09 18.24 -14.14
C ILE A 192 -2.19 16.87 -14.80
N GLU A 193 -2.84 16.77 -15.96
CA GLU A 193 -2.96 15.51 -16.71
C GLU A 193 -1.59 14.93 -17.07
N ASN A 194 -0.66 15.77 -17.54
CA ASN A 194 0.69 15.34 -17.87
C ASN A 194 1.45 14.85 -16.63
N GLU A 195 1.35 15.56 -15.50
CA GLU A 195 1.98 15.14 -14.23
C GLU A 195 1.44 13.79 -13.75
N ILE A 196 0.14 13.56 -13.87
CA ILE A 196 -0.47 12.26 -13.55
C ILE A 196 0.14 11.17 -14.44
N LYS A 197 0.07 11.33 -15.76
CA LYS A 197 0.50 10.30 -16.72
C LYS A 197 1.99 9.98 -16.65
N THR A 198 2.81 10.95 -16.22
CA THR A 198 4.27 10.81 -16.11
C THR A 198 4.76 10.49 -14.69
N MET A 199 3.86 10.33 -13.74
CA MET A 199 4.22 10.07 -12.34
C MET A 199 4.83 8.67 -12.21
N LYS A 200 6.11 8.64 -11.82
CA LYS A 200 6.87 7.41 -11.61
C LYS A 200 6.26 6.58 -10.47
N ASN A 201 6.37 5.27 -10.57
CA ASN A 201 5.87 4.25 -9.63
C ASN A 201 4.34 4.13 -9.53
N TYR A 202 3.57 5.02 -10.17
CA TYR A 202 2.10 5.03 -10.09
C TYR A 202 1.43 4.88 -11.45
N PHE A 203 1.82 5.69 -12.44
CA PHE A 203 1.11 5.81 -13.71
C PHE A 203 1.96 5.53 -14.95
N VAL A 204 3.27 5.74 -14.87
CA VAL A 204 4.17 5.46 -16.00
C VAL A 204 4.06 4.01 -16.46
N GLY A 205 3.84 3.81 -17.76
CA GLY A 205 3.68 2.49 -18.37
C GLY A 205 2.24 1.98 -18.40
N TYR A 206 1.31 2.65 -17.73
CA TYR A 206 -0.11 2.32 -17.81
C TYR A 206 -0.84 3.18 -18.85
N GLU A 207 -1.85 2.62 -19.46
CA GLU A 207 -2.89 3.41 -20.12
C GLU A 207 -3.65 4.18 -19.04
N THR A 208 -3.62 5.52 -19.11
CA THR A 208 -4.22 6.39 -18.10
C THR A 208 -5.17 7.38 -18.76
N VAL A 209 -6.41 7.38 -18.29
CA VAL A 209 -7.44 8.35 -18.69
C VAL A 209 -7.70 9.28 -17.50
N VAL A 210 -7.77 10.58 -17.79
CA VAL A 210 -8.02 11.61 -16.79
C VAL A 210 -9.29 12.37 -17.15
N HIS A 211 -10.27 12.33 -16.24
CA HIS A 211 -11.52 13.05 -16.35
C HIS A 211 -11.51 14.22 -15.37
N PHE A 212 -11.63 15.43 -15.85
CA PHE A 212 -11.83 16.59 -15.00
C PHE A 212 -13.33 16.76 -14.75
N ILE A 213 -13.71 16.69 -13.48
CA ILE A 213 -15.11 16.75 -13.03
C ILE A 213 -15.30 17.93 -12.06
N SER A 214 -16.58 18.31 -11.85
CA SER A 214 -16.96 19.21 -10.76
C SER A 214 -17.01 18.49 -9.43
N GLN A 215 -17.10 19.23 -8.33
CA GLN A 215 -17.16 18.71 -6.98
C GLN A 215 -18.58 18.30 -6.54
N GLU A 216 -19.58 18.42 -7.44
CA GLU A 216 -20.98 18.05 -7.20
C GLU A 216 -21.23 16.55 -7.35
#